data_de952b0c675561211ce4963506c7fe90
#
_entry.id   de952b0c675561211ce4963506c7fe90
#
_cell.length_a   1.000
_cell.length_b   1.000
_cell.length_c   1.000
_cell.angle_alpha   90.00
_cell.angle_beta   90.00
_cell.angle_gamma   90.00
#
_symmetry.space_group_name_H-M   'P 1'
#
loop_
_entity.id
_entity.type
_entity.pdbx_description
1 polymer ?
#
loop_
_entity_poly.entity_id
_entity_poly.type
_entity_poly.pdbx_seq_one_letter_code
_entity_poly.pdbx_strand_id
1 'polypeptide(L)'
;MNYGCGSTVNPRDLVNSPKILYVGVGGGMELLQFAYFSRQINGVIGIDVVDEMLEASKRNFNEAEKLNPWFKKEFVDLRKGDALNLPVDDNSVDCAAQNCLFNIFKQAELQQALKEMYRVLKPHGRLVMSDPICETEIPEILREDEKLRALCLSGSLTLKDYIRMITEAGFGTVEIRARRPYRILGPANYATDKIVFIESVEVCAIKDPMPSDGPCVFTGKTAIYYGQEAMFDDGKGHLFLPDQPLAVCDKTAGALQSPNRKDIFISESTWFYDGGGRC
;
A
#
# COMPACT_ATOMS: atom_id res chain seq x y z
N MET A 1 9.46 7.57 -14.57
CA MET A 1 10.12 6.27 -14.71
C MET A 1 9.34 5.28 -13.87
N ASN A 2 8.89 4.16 -14.40
CA ASN A 2 8.26 3.11 -13.58
C ASN A 2 9.35 2.10 -13.21
N TYR A 3 9.63 1.96 -11.92
CA TYR A 3 10.66 1.04 -11.43
C TYR A 3 10.21 -0.43 -11.42
N GLY A 4 8.98 -0.73 -11.86
CA GLY A 4 8.45 -2.09 -11.95
C GLY A 4 7.92 -2.66 -10.63
N CYS A 5 7.75 -1.82 -9.62
CA CYS A 5 7.23 -2.25 -8.31
C CYS A 5 5.74 -2.61 -8.33
N GLY A 6 4.99 -2.21 -9.36
CA GLY A 6 3.56 -2.43 -9.46
C GLY A 6 2.79 -1.14 -9.71
N SER A 7 1.49 -1.14 -9.41
CA SER A 7 0.63 0.04 -9.52
C SER A 7 -0.13 0.28 -8.24
N THR A 8 -0.25 1.56 -7.86
CA THR A 8 -1.09 1.99 -6.73
C THR A 8 -2.51 2.33 -7.17
N VAL A 9 -2.80 2.28 -8.47
CA VAL A 9 -4.11 2.63 -9.02
C VAL A 9 -5.01 1.40 -9.05
N ASN A 10 -5.94 1.34 -8.11
CA ASN A 10 -6.96 0.29 -8.05
C ASN A 10 -8.36 0.92 -8.10
N PRO A 11 -9.20 0.56 -9.09
CA PRO A 11 -10.56 1.11 -9.22
C PRO A 11 -11.45 0.94 -7.98
N ARG A 12 -11.23 -0.10 -7.17
CA ARG A 12 -11.97 -0.34 -5.91
C ARG A 12 -11.77 0.78 -4.87
N ASP A 13 -10.62 1.46 -4.90
CA ASP A 13 -10.29 2.54 -3.96
C ASP A 13 -10.77 3.91 -4.46
N LEU A 14 -11.15 3.99 -5.74
CA LEU A 14 -11.33 5.24 -6.47
C LEU A 14 -12.78 5.47 -6.88
N VAL A 15 -13.72 5.04 -6.04
CA VAL A 15 -15.16 5.25 -6.24
C VAL A 15 -15.58 6.64 -5.76
N ASN A 16 -16.68 7.17 -6.32
CA ASN A 16 -17.29 8.45 -5.93
C ASN A 16 -16.39 9.68 -6.11
N SER A 17 -15.57 9.68 -7.16
CA SER A 17 -14.68 10.82 -7.48
C SER A 17 -13.84 11.28 -6.28
N PRO A 18 -12.93 10.45 -5.77
CA PRO A 18 -12.20 10.72 -4.54
C PRO A 18 -11.22 11.88 -4.69
N LYS A 19 -10.91 12.56 -3.59
CA LYS A 19 -9.76 13.45 -3.49
C LYS A 19 -8.52 12.64 -3.13
N ILE A 20 -7.49 12.75 -3.96
CA ILE A 20 -6.34 11.86 -3.95
C ILE A 20 -5.06 12.67 -3.69
N LEU A 21 -4.19 12.13 -2.85
CA LEU A 21 -2.81 12.59 -2.68
C LEU A 21 -1.86 11.56 -3.28
N TYR A 22 -0.91 12.02 -4.08
CA TYR A 22 0.19 11.19 -4.58
C TYR A 22 1.54 11.82 -4.24
N VAL A 23 2.41 11.07 -3.59
CA VAL A 23 3.73 11.54 -3.14
C VAL A 23 4.83 10.85 -3.93
N GLY A 24 5.79 11.65 -4.43
CA GLY A 24 6.83 11.19 -5.34
C GLY A 24 6.34 11.12 -6.78
N VAL A 25 6.02 12.30 -7.37
CA VAL A 25 5.29 12.37 -8.65
C VAL A 25 6.05 11.83 -9.85
N GLY A 26 7.38 11.84 -9.84
CA GLY A 26 8.20 11.41 -10.97
C GLY A 26 7.79 12.09 -12.27
N GLY A 27 7.47 11.31 -13.32
CA GLY A 27 6.97 11.82 -14.60
C GLY A 27 5.46 12.09 -14.64
N GLY A 28 4.72 11.87 -13.54
CA GLY A 28 3.29 12.16 -13.44
C GLY A 28 2.36 11.09 -14.02
N MET A 29 2.86 9.88 -14.34
CA MET A 29 2.04 8.85 -14.98
C MET A 29 0.87 8.39 -14.11
N GLU A 30 1.12 8.05 -12.85
CA GLU A 30 0.04 7.61 -11.95
C GLU A 30 -0.91 8.75 -11.60
N LEU A 31 -0.42 10.01 -11.57
CA LEU A 31 -1.28 11.18 -11.42
C LEU A 31 -2.32 11.29 -12.55
N LEU A 32 -1.93 10.99 -13.79
CA LEU A 32 -2.89 10.94 -14.92
C LEU A 32 -3.94 9.84 -14.71
N GLN A 33 -3.52 8.68 -14.23
CA GLN A 33 -4.44 7.58 -13.95
C GLN A 33 -5.40 7.94 -12.82
N PHE A 34 -4.92 8.53 -11.74
CA PHE A 34 -5.76 9.03 -10.64
C PHE A 34 -6.71 10.14 -11.09
N ALA A 35 -6.25 11.06 -11.94
CA ALA A 35 -7.09 12.12 -12.49
C ALA A 35 -8.24 11.57 -13.35
N TYR A 36 -8.06 10.43 -14.02
CA TYR A 36 -9.13 9.74 -14.74
C TYR A 36 -10.28 9.35 -13.83
N PHE A 37 -10.01 8.91 -12.61
CA PHE A 37 -11.04 8.51 -11.65
C PHE A 37 -11.63 9.71 -10.88
N SER A 38 -10.80 10.65 -10.48
CA SER A 38 -11.25 11.84 -9.74
C SER A 38 -12.10 12.78 -10.60
N ARG A 39 -11.61 13.17 -11.78
CA ARG A 39 -12.25 14.10 -12.73
C ARG A 39 -12.74 15.41 -12.12
N GLN A 40 -12.06 15.88 -11.07
CA GLN A 40 -12.39 17.10 -10.36
C GLN A 40 -11.23 18.09 -10.47
N ILE A 41 -11.53 19.38 -10.54
CA ILE A 41 -10.51 20.44 -10.44
C ILE A 41 -9.84 20.29 -9.05
N ASN A 42 -8.50 20.20 -9.04
CA ASN A 42 -7.69 19.95 -7.85
C ASN A 42 -8.08 18.66 -7.10
N GLY A 43 -8.67 17.70 -7.80
CA GLY A 43 -9.06 16.41 -7.22
C GLY A 43 -7.87 15.49 -6.92
N VAL A 44 -6.75 15.70 -7.59
CA VAL A 44 -5.49 14.99 -7.34
C VAL A 44 -4.41 15.97 -6.92
N ILE A 45 -3.82 15.76 -5.76
CA ILE A 45 -2.68 16.54 -5.25
C ILE A 45 -1.42 15.72 -5.50
N GLY A 46 -0.47 16.26 -6.25
CA GLY A 46 0.83 15.64 -6.49
C GLY A 46 1.93 16.39 -5.74
N ILE A 47 2.71 15.69 -4.93
CA ILE A 47 3.80 16.29 -4.13
C ILE A 47 5.13 15.65 -4.51
N ASP A 48 6.12 16.51 -4.73
CA ASP A 48 7.53 16.12 -4.88
C ASP A 48 8.46 17.18 -4.28
N VAL A 49 9.61 16.76 -3.80
CA VAL A 49 10.65 17.66 -3.29
C VAL A 49 11.55 18.17 -4.42
N VAL A 50 11.56 17.46 -5.56
CA VAL A 50 12.45 17.69 -6.70
C VAL A 50 11.74 18.56 -7.77
N ASP A 51 12.24 19.78 -7.98
CA ASP A 51 11.64 20.71 -8.96
C ASP A 51 11.61 20.15 -10.38
N GLU A 52 12.68 19.43 -10.79
CA GLU A 52 12.77 18.81 -12.12
C GLU A 52 11.65 17.78 -12.36
N MET A 53 11.22 17.05 -11.33
CA MET A 53 10.10 16.10 -11.42
C MET A 53 8.77 16.82 -11.56
N LEU A 54 8.55 17.89 -10.80
CA LEU A 54 7.36 18.72 -10.94
C LEU A 54 7.26 19.33 -12.33
N GLU A 55 8.36 19.87 -12.86
CA GLU A 55 8.40 20.43 -14.22
C GLU A 55 8.24 19.36 -15.31
N ALA A 56 8.80 18.16 -15.12
CA ALA A 56 8.58 17.05 -16.03
C ALA A 56 7.09 16.64 -16.07
N SER A 57 6.45 16.56 -14.90
CA SER A 57 5.02 16.26 -14.79
C SER A 57 4.17 17.33 -15.48
N LYS A 58 4.46 18.62 -15.28
CA LYS A 58 3.76 19.73 -15.96
C LYS A 58 3.85 19.62 -17.48
N ARG A 59 5.05 19.34 -18.02
CA ARG A 59 5.22 19.13 -19.46
C ARG A 59 4.37 17.97 -19.97
N ASN A 60 4.39 16.84 -19.27
CA ASN A 60 3.62 15.66 -19.64
C ASN A 60 2.11 15.90 -19.55
N PHE A 61 1.64 16.69 -18.58
CA PHE A 61 0.21 17.07 -18.48
C PHE A 61 -0.24 17.99 -19.61
N ASN A 62 0.61 18.93 -20.05
CA ASN A 62 0.31 19.75 -21.23
C ASN A 62 0.15 18.89 -22.50
N GLU A 63 0.97 17.86 -22.67
CA GLU A 63 0.82 16.93 -23.80
C GLU A 63 -0.40 16.01 -23.64
N ALA A 64 -0.64 15.50 -22.42
CA ALA A 64 -1.80 14.67 -22.12
C ALA A 64 -3.12 15.41 -22.39
N GLU A 65 -3.21 16.70 -22.05
CA GLU A 65 -4.40 17.53 -22.29
C GLU A 65 -4.70 17.72 -23.78
N LYS A 66 -3.65 17.85 -24.61
CA LYS A 66 -3.82 17.93 -26.08
C LYS A 66 -4.33 16.62 -26.70
N LEU A 67 -3.89 15.49 -26.14
CA LEU A 67 -4.15 14.16 -26.70
C LEU A 67 -5.40 13.49 -26.14
N ASN A 68 -5.91 13.95 -24.99
CA ASN A 68 -7.01 13.31 -24.27
C ASN A 68 -8.12 14.30 -23.93
N PRO A 69 -9.25 14.30 -24.66
CA PRO A 69 -10.35 15.24 -24.44
C PRO A 69 -10.96 15.23 -23.03
N TRP A 70 -10.81 14.11 -22.29
CA TRP A 70 -11.30 13.98 -20.92
C TRP A 70 -10.39 14.63 -19.89
N PHE A 71 -9.09 14.77 -20.16
CA PHE A 71 -8.11 15.26 -19.21
C PHE A 71 -8.01 16.79 -19.25
N LYS A 72 -7.99 17.39 -18.09
CA LYS A 72 -7.66 18.80 -17.87
C LYS A 72 -6.53 18.87 -16.84
N LYS A 73 -5.49 19.62 -17.13
CA LYS A 73 -4.34 19.77 -16.22
C LYS A 73 -4.74 20.32 -14.86
N GLU A 74 -5.83 21.08 -14.77
CA GLU A 74 -6.41 21.60 -13.53
C GLU A 74 -7.00 20.52 -12.63
N PHE A 75 -7.12 19.26 -13.09
CA PHE A 75 -7.47 18.13 -12.23
C PHE A 75 -6.35 17.79 -11.27
N VAL A 76 -5.11 18.19 -11.58
CA VAL A 76 -3.92 17.90 -10.76
C VAL A 76 -3.33 19.20 -10.22
N ASP A 77 -3.25 19.28 -8.90
CA ASP A 77 -2.58 20.32 -8.13
C ASP A 77 -1.17 19.85 -7.77
N LEU A 78 -0.15 20.34 -8.48
CA LEU A 78 1.25 20.00 -8.22
C LEU A 78 1.84 20.95 -7.20
N ARG A 79 2.37 20.41 -6.11
CA ARG A 79 2.99 21.16 -5.02
C ARG A 79 4.42 20.67 -4.76
N LYS A 80 5.32 21.62 -4.50
CA LYS A 80 6.61 21.31 -3.91
C LYS A 80 6.39 21.02 -2.41
N GLY A 81 6.90 19.89 -1.93
CA GLY A 81 6.75 19.50 -0.53
C GLY A 81 7.55 18.26 -0.18
N ASP A 82 7.71 18.06 1.12
CA ASP A 82 8.41 16.92 1.69
C ASP A 82 7.40 15.90 2.22
N ALA A 83 7.64 14.60 1.95
CA ALA A 83 6.84 13.50 2.49
C ALA A 83 6.88 13.42 4.03
N LEU A 84 7.91 13.99 4.65
CA LEU A 84 8.06 14.04 6.10
C LEU A 84 7.25 15.16 6.76
N ASN A 85 6.74 16.12 5.96
CA ASN A 85 5.90 17.23 6.39
C ASN A 85 5.03 17.68 5.22
N LEU A 86 3.94 16.97 4.97
CA LEU A 86 3.09 17.18 3.81
C LEU A 86 2.32 18.51 3.88
N PRO A 87 2.40 19.37 2.84
CA PRO A 87 1.62 20.61 2.77
C PRO A 87 0.15 20.34 2.40
N VAL A 88 -0.50 19.52 3.21
CA VAL A 88 -1.88 19.03 3.04
C VAL A 88 -2.56 19.00 4.41
N ASP A 89 -3.80 19.47 4.47
CA ASP A 89 -4.57 19.55 5.70
C ASP A 89 -4.90 18.15 6.26
N ASP A 90 -5.10 18.09 7.59
CA ASP A 90 -5.53 16.89 8.27
C ASP A 90 -6.88 16.41 7.75
N ASN A 91 -7.06 15.09 7.64
CA ASN A 91 -8.34 14.46 7.26
C ASN A 91 -8.98 15.07 6.00
N SER A 92 -8.16 15.39 4.99
CA SER A 92 -8.62 16.12 3.80
C SER A 92 -8.67 15.29 2.53
N VAL A 93 -8.03 14.11 2.47
CA VAL A 93 -8.00 13.26 1.28
C VAL A 93 -8.64 11.89 1.54
N ASP A 94 -9.25 11.32 0.51
CA ASP A 94 -9.90 10.01 0.57
C ASP A 94 -8.92 8.87 0.32
N CYS A 95 -7.92 9.12 -0.53
CA CYS A 95 -6.87 8.18 -0.88
C CYS A 95 -5.51 8.89 -0.89
N ALA A 96 -4.51 8.27 -0.30
CA ALA A 96 -3.12 8.67 -0.44
C ALA A 96 -2.33 7.53 -1.09
N ALA A 97 -1.35 7.85 -1.93
CA ALA A 97 -0.58 6.83 -2.63
C ALA A 97 0.89 7.24 -2.81
N GLN A 98 1.75 6.23 -2.88
CA GLN A 98 3.14 6.37 -3.32
C GLN A 98 3.61 5.07 -3.98
N ASN A 99 4.54 5.15 -4.91
CA ASN A 99 5.09 4.00 -5.60
C ASN A 99 6.62 4.06 -5.58
N CYS A 100 7.24 3.08 -4.90
CA CYS A 100 8.69 2.92 -4.82
C CYS A 100 9.43 4.16 -4.25
N LEU A 101 8.81 4.86 -3.29
CA LEU A 101 9.40 6.04 -2.64
C LEU A 101 9.93 5.72 -1.23
N PHE A 102 9.18 4.96 -0.45
CA PHE A 102 9.41 4.88 1.00
C PHE A 102 10.73 4.18 1.37
N ASN A 103 11.26 3.33 0.49
CA ASN A 103 12.53 2.65 0.70
C ASN A 103 13.78 3.55 0.53
N ILE A 104 13.63 4.81 0.14
CA ILE A 104 14.74 5.78 0.20
C ILE A 104 14.96 6.30 1.62
N PHE A 105 13.93 6.24 2.47
CA PHE A 105 13.98 6.75 3.83
C PHE A 105 14.71 5.82 4.79
N LYS A 106 15.36 6.40 5.79
CA LYS A 106 15.77 5.67 6.98
C LYS A 106 14.55 5.35 7.84
N GLN A 107 14.67 4.38 8.74
CA GLN A 107 13.53 3.87 9.50
C GLN A 107 12.72 4.94 10.26
N ALA A 108 13.39 5.92 10.88
CA ALA A 108 12.70 7.01 11.58
C ALA A 108 11.96 7.95 10.62
N GLU A 109 12.54 8.22 9.45
CA GLU A 109 11.92 9.03 8.40
C GLU A 109 10.73 8.30 7.78
N LEU A 110 10.87 7.00 7.51
CA LEU A 110 9.76 6.18 7.02
C LEU A 110 8.58 6.19 7.99
N GLN A 111 8.85 6.08 9.31
CA GLN A 111 7.80 6.17 10.32
C GLN A 111 7.12 7.54 10.31
N GLN A 112 7.89 8.61 10.12
CA GLN A 112 7.35 9.97 10.00
C GLN A 112 6.50 10.12 8.72
N ALA A 113 6.97 9.65 7.58
CA ALA A 113 6.22 9.69 6.33
C ALA A 113 4.89 8.92 6.43
N LEU A 114 4.89 7.74 7.05
CA LEU A 114 3.66 6.97 7.30
C LEU A 114 2.68 7.71 8.21
N LYS A 115 3.17 8.41 9.25
CA LYS A 115 2.32 9.25 10.13
C LYS A 115 1.73 10.45 9.38
N GLU A 116 2.48 11.08 8.48
CA GLU A 116 1.98 12.16 7.63
C GLU A 116 0.88 11.66 6.68
N MET A 117 1.09 10.49 6.04
CA MET A 117 0.04 9.85 5.23
C MET A 117 -1.21 9.55 6.06
N TYR A 118 -1.05 9.04 7.29
CA TYR A 118 -2.16 8.80 8.20
C TYR A 118 -2.88 10.10 8.58
N ARG A 119 -2.14 11.17 8.87
CA ARG A 119 -2.69 12.48 9.28
C ARG A 119 -3.62 13.05 8.21
N VAL A 120 -3.18 13.08 6.97
CA VAL A 120 -3.92 13.72 5.86
C VAL A 120 -5.13 12.93 5.38
N LEU A 121 -5.15 11.61 5.62
CA LEU A 121 -6.29 10.75 5.27
C LEU A 121 -7.50 11.04 6.15
N LYS A 122 -8.68 11.05 5.54
CA LYS A 122 -9.97 11.02 6.26
C LYS A 122 -10.13 9.70 7.02
N PRO A 123 -11.02 9.64 8.04
CA PRO A 123 -11.45 8.35 8.61
C PRO A 123 -11.90 7.39 7.48
N HIS A 124 -11.49 6.13 7.55
CA HIS A 124 -11.68 5.10 6.52
C HIS A 124 -11.01 5.39 5.17
N GLY A 125 -10.19 6.44 5.09
CA GLY A 125 -9.35 6.73 3.93
C GLY A 125 -8.26 5.67 3.76
N ARG A 126 -7.74 5.55 2.52
CA ARG A 126 -6.82 4.48 2.13
C ARG A 126 -5.46 5.02 1.75
N LEU A 127 -4.42 4.40 2.30
CA LEU A 127 -3.04 4.55 1.83
C LEU A 127 -2.70 3.35 0.94
N VAL A 128 -2.43 3.60 -0.34
CA VAL A 128 -2.03 2.56 -1.30
C VAL A 128 -0.56 2.71 -1.63
N MET A 129 0.19 1.65 -1.46
CA MET A 129 1.64 1.64 -1.61
C MET A 129 2.09 0.47 -2.47
N SER A 130 3.16 0.69 -3.23
CA SER A 130 3.86 -0.39 -3.93
C SER A 130 5.36 -0.20 -3.72
N ASP A 131 5.97 -1.12 -2.95
CA ASP A 131 7.38 -1.00 -2.55
C ASP A 131 8.12 -2.34 -2.65
N PRO A 132 9.45 -2.31 -2.81
CA PRO A 132 10.30 -3.47 -2.59
C PRO A 132 10.31 -3.88 -1.12
N ILE A 133 10.22 -5.18 -0.88
CA ILE A 133 10.42 -5.84 0.42
C ILE A 133 11.47 -6.94 0.26
N CYS A 134 12.05 -7.40 1.36
CA CYS A 134 13.00 -8.50 1.35
C CYS A 134 12.47 -9.70 2.16
N GLU A 135 12.88 -10.89 1.77
CA GLU A 135 12.55 -12.11 2.51
C GLU A 135 13.32 -12.19 3.83
N THR A 136 14.58 -11.77 3.79
CA THR A 136 15.47 -11.67 4.95
C THR A 136 16.05 -10.27 5.03
N GLU A 137 16.51 -9.85 6.19
CA GLU A 137 17.12 -8.53 6.37
C GLU A 137 18.27 -8.30 5.39
N ILE A 138 18.31 -7.10 4.81
CA ILE A 138 19.39 -6.66 3.94
C ILE A 138 20.68 -6.53 4.74
N PRO A 139 21.81 -7.15 4.30
CA PRO A 139 23.09 -7.00 4.93
C PRO A 139 23.51 -5.53 5.08
N GLU A 140 24.16 -5.20 6.20
CA GLU A 140 24.56 -3.82 6.54
C GLU A 140 25.30 -3.12 5.40
N ILE A 141 26.26 -3.83 4.79
CA ILE A 141 27.05 -3.31 3.67
C ILE A 141 26.20 -2.88 2.46
N LEU A 142 25.08 -3.54 2.20
CA LEU A 142 24.13 -3.17 1.14
C LEU A 142 23.15 -2.09 1.63
N ARG A 143 22.85 -2.06 2.93
CA ARG A 143 21.96 -1.08 3.55
C ARG A 143 22.57 0.33 3.48
N GLU A 144 23.89 0.43 3.59
CA GLU A 144 24.63 1.70 3.52
C GLU A 144 25.00 2.11 2.07
N ASP A 145 24.68 1.31 1.07
CA ASP A 145 24.94 1.64 -0.34
C ASP A 145 23.92 2.68 -0.85
N GLU A 146 24.39 3.90 -1.04
CA GLU A 146 23.57 5.05 -1.51
C GLU A 146 23.03 4.84 -2.95
N LYS A 147 23.72 4.08 -3.80
CA LYS A 147 23.23 3.76 -5.15
C LYS A 147 22.02 2.81 -5.07
N LEU A 148 22.11 1.80 -4.19
CA LEU A 148 20.99 0.90 -3.94
C LEU A 148 19.83 1.64 -3.25
N ARG A 149 20.12 2.63 -2.41
CA ARG A 149 19.09 3.48 -1.79
C ARG A 149 18.35 4.31 -2.84
N ALA A 150 19.08 4.94 -3.74
CA ALA A 150 18.48 5.67 -4.86
C ALA A 150 17.64 4.79 -5.80
N LEU A 151 17.90 3.48 -5.81
CA LEU A 151 17.10 2.47 -6.53
C LEU A 151 15.97 1.86 -5.68
N CYS A 152 15.72 2.38 -4.47
CA CYS A 152 14.74 1.89 -3.50
C CYS A 152 14.99 0.44 -3.03
N LEU A 153 16.23 -0.03 -3.06
CA LEU A 153 16.55 -1.42 -2.71
C LEU A 153 17.15 -1.56 -1.31
N SER A 154 18.10 -0.68 -0.93
CA SER A 154 18.81 -0.80 0.36
C SER A 154 17.93 -0.53 1.58
N GLY A 155 16.83 0.20 1.41
CA GLY A 155 15.85 0.46 2.46
C GLY A 155 14.75 -0.59 2.58
N SER A 156 14.76 -1.65 1.75
CA SER A 156 13.73 -2.70 1.81
C SER A 156 13.69 -3.36 3.17
N LEU A 157 12.50 -3.45 3.73
CA LEU A 157 12.21 -4.12 5.00
C LEU A 157 11.68 -5.53 4.76
N THR A 158 11.73 -6.39 5.77
CA THR A 158 10.94 -7.63 5.73
C THR A 158 9.45 -7.29 5.68
N LEU A 159 8.63 -8.15 5.08
CA LEU A 159 7.17 -7.93 5.06
C LEU A 159 6.61 -7.71 6.47
N LYS A 160 7.10 -8.48 7.45
CA LYS A 160 6.69 -8.36 8.86
C LYS A 160 6.98 -6.96 9.42
N ASP A 161 8.19 -6.45 9.20
CA ASP A 161 8.59 -5.13 9.69
C ASP A 161 7.87 -4.01 8.96
N TYR A 162 7.62 -4.18 7.66
CA TYR A 162 6.86 -3.23 6.85
C TYR A 162 5.42 -3.10 7.37
N ILE A 163 4.72 -4.22 7.59
CA ILE A 163 3.38 -4.23 8.19
C ILE A 163 3.41 -3.62 9.60
N ARG A 164 4.40 -3.96 10.43
CA ARG A 164 4.53 -3.40 11.77
C ARG A 164 4.62 -1.87 11.73
N MET A 165 5.46 -1.30 10.87
CA MET A 165 5.60 0.16 10.77
C MET A 165 4.30 0.84 10.31
N ILE A 166 3.56 0.23 9.38
CA ILE A 166 2.25 0.72 8.93
C ILE A 166 1.26 0.74 10.12
N THR A 167 1.19 -0.34 10.87
CA THR A 167 0.24 -0.44 11.99
C THR A 167 0.64 0.46 13.17
N GLU A 168 1.94 0.64 13.43
CA GLU A 168 2.47 1.60 14.42
C GLU A 168 2.19 3.07 14.03
N ALA A 169 1.99 3.36 12.74
CA ALA A 169 1.53 4.68 12.29
C ALA A 169 0.03 4.94 12.55
N GLY A 170 -0.73 3.90 12.93
CA GLY A 170 -2.13 4.01 13.35
C GLY A 170 -3.15 3.30 12.46
N PHE A 171 -2.73 2.69 11.36
CA PHE A 171 -3.63 1.99 10.45
C PHE A 171 -4.18 0.70 11.10
N GLY A 172 -5.51 0.63 11.27
CA GLY A 172 -6.18 -0.52 11.91
C GLY A 172 -6.37 -1.71 10.98
N THR A 173 -6.36 -1.48 9.66
CA THR A 173 -6.52 -2.53 8.64
C THR A 173 -5.40 -2.45 7.61
N VAL A 174 -4.82 -3.59 7.25
CA VAL A 174 -3.76 -3.72 6.22
C VAL A 174 -4.11 -4.89 5.31
N GLU A 175 -4.15 -4.64 3.99
CA GLU A 175 -4.42 -5.63 2.95
C GLU A 175 -3.17 -5.84 2.10
N ILE A 176 -2.68 -7.06 2.00
CA ILE A 176 -1.64 -7.44 1.05
C ILE A 176 -2.32 -7.80 -0.27
N ARG A 177 -2.23 -6.92 -1.26
CA ARG A 177 -2.96 -7.03 -2.53
C ARG A 177 -2.23 -7.79 -3.60
N ALA A 178 -0.90 -7.69 -3.62
CA ALA A 178 -0.06 -8.49 -4.48
C ALA A 178 1.33 -8.62 -3.89
N ARG A 179 2.00 -9.73 -4.20
CA ARG A 179 3.38 -9.99 -3.87
C ARG A 179 4.01 -10.76 -5.01
N ARG A 180 5.15 -10.27 -5.54
CA ARG A 180 5.79 -10.87 -6.71
C ARG A 180 7.30 -10.74 -6.65
N PRO A 181 8.05 -11.67 -7.26
CA PRO A 181 9.50 -11.54 -7.44
C PRO A 181 9.86 -10.22 -8.13
N TYR A 182 10.89 -9.54 -7.64
CA TYR A 182 11.32 -8.25 -8.19
C TYR A 182 12.79 -8.25 -8.58
N ARG A 183 13.69 -8.56 -7.65
CA ARG A 183 15.15 -8.58 -7.91
C ARG A 183 15.87 -9.58 -7.01
N ILE A 184 17.09 -9.91 -7.43
CA ILE A 184 18.06 -10.67 -6.63
C ILE A 184 19.31 -9.81 -6.48
N LEU A 185 19.76 -9.60 -5.23
CA LEU A 185 21.06 -9.03 -4.93
C LEU A 185 21.99 -10.19 -4.56
N GLY A 186 22.89 -10.53 -5.44
CA GLY A 186 23.79 -11.68 -5.27
C GLY A 186 25.26 -11.31 -5.34
N PRO A 187 26.17 -12.19 -4.86
CA PRO A 187 27.62 -11.94 -4.78
C PRO A 187 28.29 -11.57 -6.10
N ALA A 188 27.72 -11.98 -7.23
CA ALA A 188 28.29 -11.68 -8.53
C ALA A 188 28.29 -10.18 -8.89
N ASN A 189 27.33 -9.42 -8.33
CA ASN A 189 27.12 -8.02 -8.72
C ASN A 189 27.12 -7.06 -7.52
N TYR A 190 27.07 -7.57 -6.31
CA TYR A 190 26.94 -6.78 -5.09
C TYR A 190 27.91 -7.25 -4.01
N ALA A 191 28.33 -6.34 -3.14
CA ALA A 191 29.24 -6.64 -2.03
C ALA A 191 28.50 -7.41 -0.91
N THR A 192 28.13 -8.66 -1.17
CA THR A 192 27.46 -9.55 -0.21
C THR A 192 27.93 -10.99 -0.42
N ASP A 193 27.95 -11.78 0.63
CA ASP A 193 28.21 -13.23 0.61
C ASP A 193 26.91 -14.06 0.47
N LYS A 194 25.75 -13.41 0.53
CA LYS A 194 24.44 -14.05 0.49
C LYS A 194 23.61 -13.57 -0.69
N ILE A 195 22.69 -14.40 -1.10
CA ILE A 195 21.63 -14.01 -2.03
C ILE A 195 20.53 -13.34 -1.20
N VAL A 196 20.20 -12.09 -1.55
CA VAL A 196 19.06 -11.37 -1.00
C VAL A 196 17.97 -11.34 -2.06
N PHE A 197 16.86 -11.97 -1.77
CA PHE A 197 15.69 -11.99 -2.63
C PHE A 197 14.80 -10.79 -2.29
N ILE A 198 14.55 -9.96 -3.30
CA ILE A 198 13.68 -8.78 -3.20
C ILE A 198 12.38 -9.08 -3.95
N GLU A 199 11.28 -8.82 -3.30
CA GLU A 199 9.95 -8.88 -3.87
C GLU A 199 9.35 -7.48 -3.96
N SER A 200 8.39 -7.28 -4.83
CA SER A 200 7.51 -6.11 -4.81
C SER A 200 6.23 -6.48 -4.11
N VAL A 201 5.77 -5.65 -3.20
CA VAL A 201 4.50 -5.80 -2.50
C VAL A 201 3.56 -4.62 -2.82
N GLU A 202 2.30 -4.92 -3.11
CA GLU A 202 1.22 -3.92 -3.17
C GLU A 202 0.39 -4.02 -1.88
N VAL A 203 0.30 -2.91 -1.15
CA VAL A 203 -0.37 -2.83 0.15
C VAL A 203 -1.42 -1.74 0.12
N CYS A 204 -2.59 -2.02 0.69
CA CYS A 204 -3.55 -1.00 1.07
C CYS A 204 -3.70 -0.98 2.60
N ALA A 205 -3.42 0.16 3.21
CA ALA A 205 -3.64 0.39 4.62
C ALA A 205 -4.84 1.34 4.80
N ILE A 206 -5.78 0.98 5.67
CA ILE A 206 -7.02 1.75 5.86
C ILE A 206 -6.97 2.42 7.22
N LYS A 207 -7.31 3.71 7.24
CA LYS A 207 -7.40 4.51 8.47
C LYS A 207 -8.67 4.15 9.27
N ASP A 208 -8.79 2.87 9.57
CA ASP A 208 -9.80 2.36 10.50
C ASP A 208 -9.33 2.53 11.95
N PRO A 209 -10.25 2.62 12.90
CA PRO A 209 -9.90 2.54 14.31
C PRO A 209 -9.12 1.25 14.61
N MET A 210 -8.06 1.35 15.42
CA MET A 210 -7.29 0.19 15.83
C MET A 210 -8.17 -0.72 16.72
N PRO A 211 -8.43 -1.98 16.33
CA PRO A 211 -9.17 -2.91 17.18
C PRO A 211 -8.43 -3.18 18.49
N SER A 212 -9.17 -3.46 19.56
CA SER A 212 -8.60 -3.71 20.91
C SER A 212 -7.69 -4.94 20.96
N ASP A 213 -7.87 -5.88 20.03
CA ASP A 213 -7.07 -7.11 19.88
C ASP A 213 -5.99 -6.99 18.78
N GLY A 214 -5.66 -5.78 18.37
CA GLY A 214 -4.64 -5.47 17.38
C GLY A 214 -5.16 -5.29 15.95
N PRO A 215 -4.29 -4.96 14.99
CA PRO A 215 -4.67 -4.65 13.62
C PRO A 215 -5.25 -5.85 12.88
N CYS A 216 -6.10 -5.57 11.89
CA CYS A 216 -6.58 -6.56 10.92
C CYS A 216 -5.63 -6.62 9.72
N VAL A 217 -4.86 -7.68 9.61
CA VAL A 217 -3.92 -7.90 8.49
C VAL A 217 -4.47 -9.02 7.60
N PHE A 218 -4.76 -8.68 6.34
CA PHE A 218 -5.27 -9.61 5.35
C PHE A 218 -4.13 -10.06 4.42
N THR A 219 -3.79 -11.34 4.47
CA THR A 219 -2.77 -11.98 3.62
C THR A 219 -3.38 -12.89 2.56
N GLY A 220 -4.69 -12.75 2.31
CA GLY A 220 -5.43 -13.55 1.35
C GLY A 220 -5.92 -14.88 1.90
N LYS A 221 -6.05 -15.02 3.22
CA LYS A 221 -6.69 -16.18 3.84
C LYS A 221 -8.20 -16.10 3.71
N THR A 222 -8.81 -17.28 3.52
CA THR A 222 -10.25 -17.45 3.39
C THR A 222 -10.73 -18.51 4.35
N ALA A 223 -11.83 -18.23 5.04
CA ALA A 223 -12.54 -19.20 5.88
C ALA A 223 -13.77 -19.72 5.15
N ILE A 224 -14.02 -21.03 5.21
CA ILE A 224 -15.22 -21.68 4.66
C ILE A 224 -15.82 -22.53 5.77
N TYR A 225 -17.04 -22.20 6.16
CA TYR A 225 -17.84 -23.00 7.08
C TYR A 225 -18.53 -24.13 6.34
N TYR A 226 -18.43 -25.36 6.84
CA TYR A 226 -19.09 -26.55 6.26
C TYR A 226 -19.83 -27.39 7.31
N GLY A 227 -20.22 -26.74 8.42
CA GLY A 227 -21.06 -27.36 9.46
C GLY A 227 -22.52 -27.50 9.01
N GLN A 228 -23.33 -28.11 9.90
CA GLN A 228 -24.73 -28.43 9.62
C GLN A 228 -25.72 -27.31 9.94
N GLU A 229 -25.29 -26.29 10.69
CA GLU A 229 -26.16 -25.15 11.04
C GLU A 229 -26.28 -24.17 9.88
N ALA A 230 -27.37 -23.41 9.86
CA ALA A 230 -27.64 -22.43 8.81
C ALA A 230 -26.58 -21.32 8.73
N MET A 231 -25.89 -21.02 9.81
CA MET A 231 -24.77 -20.08 9.89
C MET A 231 -23.93 -20.33 11.12
N PHE A 232 -22.69 -19.87 11.09
CA PHE A 232 -21.83 -19.76 12.25
C PHE A 232 -21.50 -18.29 12.50
N ASP A 233 -21.70 -17.82 13.74
CA ASP A 233 -21.30 -16.50 14.21
C ASP A 233 -20.10 -16.66 15.17
N ASP A 234 -18.99 -15.99 14.90
CA ASP A 234 -17.80 -16.04 15.75
C ASP A 234 -17.88 -15.12 16.98
N GLY A 235 -18.98 -14.38 17.13
CA GLY A 235 -19.18 -13.38 18.19
C GLY A 235 -18.31 -12.13 18.07
N LYS A 236 -17.59 -11.97 16.94
CA LYS A 236 -16.73 -10.83 16.64
C LYS A 236 -17.17 -10.04 15.39
N GLY A 237 -18.37 -10.34 14.91
CA GLY A 237 -18.98 -9.67 13.76
C GLY A 237 -18.81 -10.40 12.43
N HIS A 238 -18.30 -11.64 12.43
CA HIS A 238 -18.25 -12.45 11.21
C HIS A 238 -19.37 -13.49 11.22
N LEU A 239 -20.15 -13.49 10.14
CA LEU A 239 -21.16 -14.50 9.89
C LEU A 239 -20.73 -15.40 8.73
N PHE A 240 -20.54 -16.67 9.00
CA PHE A 240 -20.12 -17.67 8.02
C PHE A 240 -21.32 -18.49 7.60
N LEU A 241 -21.67 -18.40 6.32
CA LEU A 241 -22.68 -19.25 5.72
C LEU A 241 -22.05 -20.55 5.19
N PRO A 242 -22.79 -21.68 5.20
CA PRO A 242 -22.26 -22.95 4.69
C PRO A 242 -21.78 -22.81 3.24
N ASP A 243 -20.61 -23.40 2.97
CA ASP A 243 -19.96 -23.46 1.65
C ASP A 243 -19.66 -22.09 1.00
N GLN A 244 -19.79 -20.98 1.73
CA GLN A 244 -19.46 -19.66 1.23
C GLN A 244 -18.09 -19.19 1.74
N PRO A 245 -17.12 -18.92 0.84
CA PRO A 245 -15.83 -18.39 1.22
C PRO A 245 -15.96 -16.95 1.77
N LEU A 246 -15.34 -16.69 2.90
CA LEU A 246 -15.22 -15.36 3.49
C LEU A 246 -13.75 -15.04 3.70
N ALA A 247 -13.26 -13.92 3.14
CA ALA A 247 -11.91 -13.44 3.41
C ALA A 247 -11.81 -13.01 4.88
N VAL A 248 -10.75 -13.46 5.55
CA VAL A 248 -10.50 -13.20 6.98
C VAL A 248 -9.09 -12.68 7.21
N CYS A 249 -8.93 -11.81 8.22
CA CYS A 249 -7.60 -11.38 8.63
C CYS A 249 -6.85 -12.51 9.38
N ASP A 250 -5.54 -12.38 9.50
CA ASP A 250 -4.69 -13.42 10.09
C ASP A 250 -5.05 -13.77 11.53
N LYS A 251 -5.47 -12.78 12.35
CA LYS A 251 -5.90 -13.04 13.72
C LYS A 251 -7.23 -13.80 13.78
N THR A 252 -8.19 -13.47 12.91
CA THR A 252 -9.45 -14.21 12.81
C THR A 252 -9.20 -15.64 12.32
N ALA A 253 -8.39 -15.81 11.27
CA ALA A 253 -7.98 -17.12 10.79
C ALA A 253 -7.35 -17.97 11.90
N GLY A 254 -6.42 -17.38 12.68
CA GLY A 254 -5.80 -18.07 13.82
C GLY A 254 -6.80 -18.47 14.92
N ALA A 255 -7.76 -17.60 15.24
CA ALA A 255 -8.80 -17.91 16.23
C ALA A 255 -9.75 -19.03 15.78
N LEU A 256 -10.04 -19.11 14.48
CA LEU A 256 -10.91 -20.13 13.90
C LEU A 256 -10.22 -21.50 13.74
N GLN A 257 -8.90 -21.56 13.72
CA GLN A 257 -8.11 -22.81 13.66
C GLN A 257 -8.00 -23.53 15.03
N SER A 258 -8.96 -23.34 15.92
CA SER A 258 -8.97 -24.02 17.22
C SER A 258 -9.15 -25.54 17.06
N PRO A 259 -8.44 -26.39 17.87
CA PRO A 259 -8.59 -27.84 17.84
C PRO A 259 -10.02 -28.35 18.09
N ASN A 260 -10.82 -27.54 18.77
CA ASN A 260 -12.21 -27.88 19.12
C ASN A 260 -13.20 -27.54 17.96
N ARG A 261 -12.72 -26.92 16.87
CA ARG A 261 -13.55 -26.56 15.73
C ARG A 261 -13.06 -27.28 14.48
N LYS A 262 -13.88 -28.21 14.01
CA LYS A 262 -13.54 -29.08 12.86
C LYS A 262 -14.43 -28.81 11.65
N ASP A 263 -15.29 -27.82 11.71
CA ASP A 263 -16.32 -27.47 10.73
C ASP A 263 -15.99 -26.20 9.93
N ILE A 264 -14.77 -25.68 10.11
CA ILE A 264 -14.27 -24.54 9.31
C ILE A 264 -12.94 -24.91 8.66
N PHE A 265 -12.85 -24.70 7.36
CA PHE A 265 -11.62 -24.75 6.59
C PHE A 265 -11.00 -23.36 6.52
N ILE A 266 -9.70 -23.23 6.77
CA ILE A 266 -8.93 -22.01 6.56
C ILE A 266 -7.88 -22.28 5.48
N SER A 267 -7.88 -21.46 4.42
CA SER A 267 -6.86 -21.54 3.38
C SER A 267 -5.50 -21.06 3.88
N GLU A 268 -4.43 -21.46 3.19
CA GLU A 268 -3.13 -20.81 3.33
C GLU A 268 -3.19 -19.35 2.85
N SER A 269 -2.20 -18.54 3.24
CA SER A 269 -2.05 -17.19 2.74
C SER A 269 -1.81 -17.21 1.22
N THR A 270 -2.63 -16.53 0.47
CA THR A 270 -2.45 -16.38 -1.00
C THR A 270 -1.68 -15.10 -1.34
N TRP A 271 -1.42 -14.25 -0.33
CA TRP A 271 -0.82 -12.92 -0.49
C TRP A 271 -1.60 -12.04 -1.48
N PHE A 272 -2.89 -12.29 -1.54
CA PHE A 272 -3.85 -11.55 -2.34
C PHE A 272 -5.13 -11.35 -1.55
N TYR A 273 -5.69 -10.14 -1.61
CA TYR A 273 -6.95 -9.81 -0.97
C TYR A 273 -7.91 -9.19 -1.99
N ASP A 274 -9.07 -9.77 -2.16
CA ASP A 274 -10.07 -9.33 -3.15
C ASP A 274 -11.08 -8.30 -2.62
N GLY A 275 -10.97 -7.95 -1.35
CA GLY A 275 -11.86 -6.97 -0.72
C GLY A 275 -13.21 -7.53 -0.27
N GLY A 276 -13.41 -8.84 -0.30
CA GLY A 276 -14.67 -9.49 0.07
C GLY A 276 -14.88 -9.69 1.56
N GLY A 277 -13.83 -9.55 2.38
CA GLY A 277 -13.88 -9.75 3.82
C GLY A 277 -14.17 -8.50 4.63
N ARG A 278 -14.58 -8.69 5.87
CA ARG A 278 -14.74 -7.65 6.89
C ARG A 278 -14.11 -8.13 8.19
N CYS A 279 -13.47 -7.22 8.89
CA CYS A 279 -13.09 -7.41 10.30
C CYS A 279 -14.16 -6.85 11.20
#